data_9bc23b52136071e593d36cf9e2aef566
#
_entry.id   9bc23b52136071e593d36cf9e2aef566
#
_cell.length_a   1.000
_cell.length_b   1.000
_cell.length_c   1.000
_cell.angle_alpha   90.00
_cell.angle_beta   90.00
_cell.angle_gamma   90.00
#
_symmetry.space_group_name_H-M   'P 1'
#
loop_
_entity.id
_entity.type
_entity.pdbx_description
1 polymer ?
#
loop_
_entity_poly.entity_id
_entity_poly.type
_entity_poly.pdbx_seq_one_letter_code
_entity_poly.pdbx_strand_id
1 'polypeptide(L)'
;MDFSTATQDLVAHELRQTALEATQSVSTWQVLGKAHPSSTSFGFFVGYNVPWESLILGVEANYNRTNFLGTAPVTPLLLTTSDGSHVDNVNLTGTASMRITDILTLRGRAGWEVGNLLPYVTVGVAVGRADLARTATVVGQQDPTPAPDPLACDPAAAPPCIPFAYSEADKRTGAFLFGWALGGGLEVMVMPHVFLRAEYEAVAFSPIWNITAIVQTGRVGMGYKF
;
A
#
# COMPACT_ATOMS: atom_id res chain seq x y z
N MET A 1 -4.59 1.26 -1.33
CA MET A 1 -3.45 0.45 -0.89
C MET A 1 -3.80 -1.02 -1.05
N ASP A 2 -2.92 -1.82 -1.64
CA ASP A 2 -3.10 -3.25 -1.85
C ASP A 2 -2.15 -4.02 -0.93
N PHE A 3 -2.70 -4.87 -0.07
CA PHE A 3 -1.96 -5.66 0.93
C PHE A 3 -2.03 -7.16 0.63
N SER A 4 -2.61 -7.56 -0.48
CA SER A 4 -2.93 -8.97 -0.77
C SER A 4 -1.73 -9.93 -0.68
N THR A 5 -0.53 -9.44 -0.91
CA THR A 5 0.71 -10.22 -0.86
C THR A 5 1.65 -9.80 0.27
N ALA A 6 1.20 -8.92 1.18
CA ALA A 6 2.07 -8.29 2.18
C ALA A 6 2.66 -9.25 3.22
N THR A 7 2.03 -10.40 3.46
CA THR A 7 2.46 -11.40 4.46
C THR A 7 3.09 -12.65 3.86
N GLN A 8 3.12 -12.78 2.53
CA GLN A 8 3.56 -14.01 1.87
C GLN A 8 5.02 -14.37 2.18
N ASP A 9 5.91 -13.39 2.18
CA ASP A 9 7.33 -13.59 2.50
C ASP A 9 7.57 -13.92 3.98
N LEU A 10 6.77 -13.39 4.91
CA LEU A 10 6.81 -13.76 6.33
C LEU A 10 6.40 -15.22 6.52
N VAL A 11 5.28 -15.61 5.93
CA VAL A 11 4.78 -17.00 6.01
C VAL A 11 5.78 -17.96 5.35
N ALA A 12 6.32 -17.61 4.19
CA ALA A 12 7.33 -18.41 3.50
C ALA A 12 8.62 -18.56 4.33
N HIS A 13 9.02 -17.51 5.06
CA HIS A 13 10.19 -17.57 5.93
C HIS A 13 9.99 -18.52 7.10
N GLU A 14 8.87 -18.42 7.80
CA GLU A 14 8.52 -19.24 8.96
C GLU A 14 8.30 -20.71 8.59
N LEU A 15 7.64 -20.97 7.46
CA LEU A 15 7.29 -22.32 7.03
C LEU A 15 8.33 -22.98 6.12
N ARG A 16 9.45 -22.34 5.84
CA ARG A 16 10.46 -22.74 4.82
C ARG A 16 10.89 -24.20 4.85
N GLN A 17 10.90 -24.82 6.01
CA GLN A 17 11.36 -26.20 6.20
C GLN A 17 10.25 -27.13 6.66
N THR A 18 8.99 -26.71 6.55
CA THR A 18 7.85 -27.53 6.95
C THR A 18 7.25 -28.27 5.77
N ALA A 19 6.70 -29.45 6.02
CA ALA A 19 5.94 -30.21 5.03
C ALA A 19 4.73 -29.41 4.49
N LEU A 20 4.11 -28.59 5.32
CA LEU A 20 3.01 -27.70 4.97
C LEU A 20 3.34 -26.76 3.81
N GLU A 21 4.50 -26.12 3.84
CA GLU A 21 4.90 -25.23 2.73
C GLU A 21 5.22 -26.04 1.46
N ALA A 22 5.91 -27.17 1.63
CA ALA A 22 6.30 -28.00 0.48
C ALA A 22 5.11 -28.63 -0.26
N THR A 23 4.04 -28.96 0.48
CA THR A 23 2.87 -29.65 -0.09
C THR A 23 1.72 -28.71 -0.41
N GLN A 24 1.51 -27.65 0.39
CA GLN A 24 0.31 -26.81 0.33
C GLN A 24 0.60 -25.36 -0.09
N SER A 25 1.88 -24.96 -0.16
CA SER A 25 2.28 -23.58 -0.53
C SER A 25 1.49 -22.52 0.26
N VAL A 26 1.41 -22.68 1.58
CA VAL A 26 0.61 -21.83 2.50
C VAL A 26 1.00 -20.36 2.37
N SER A 27 2.25 -20.08 2.05
CA SER A 27 2.75 -18.72 1.82
C SER A 27 2.05 -18.00 0.67
N THR A 28 1.45 -18.71 -0.27
CA THR A 28 0.73 -18.11 -1.40
C THR A 28 -0.71 -17.72 -1.07
N TRP A 29 -1.22 -18.10 0.11
CA TRP A 29 -2.59 -17.84 0.48
C TRP A 29 -2.79 -16.35 0.81
N GLN A 30 -3.86 -15.79 0.23
CA GLN A 30 -4.18 -14.37 0.40
C GLN A 30 -5.20 -14.18 1.52
N VAL A 31 -4.73 -13.73 2.67
CA VAL A 31 -5.57 -13.43 3.86
C VAL A 31 -5.83 -11.93 4.04
N LEU A 32 -5.13 -11.09 3.28
CA LEU A 32 -5.25 -9.64 3.35
C LEU A 32 -5.85 -9.08 2.07
N GLY A 33 -6.66 -8.04 2.20
CA GLY A 33 -7.34 -7.39 1.10
C GLY A 33 -6.79 -6.00 0.77
N LYS A 34 -7.57 -5.24 0.01
CA LYS A 34 -7.26 -3.85 -0.37
C LYS A 34 -7.94 -2.89 0.60
N ALA A 35 -7.23 -1.81 0.96
CA ALA A 35 -7.77 -0.72 1.75
C ALA A 35 -7.85 0.57 0.92
N HIS A 36 -8.92 1.34 1.13
CA HIS A 36 -9.17 2.63 0.49
C HIS A 36 -9.26 3.72 1.55
N PRO A 37 -8.14 4.07 2.22
CA PRO A 37 -8.15 5.11 3.23
C PRO A 37 -8.41 6.48 2.58
N SER A 38 -9.10 7.35 3.31
CA SER A 38 -9.25 8.76 2.99
C SER A 38 -8.65 9.61 4.12
N SER A 39 -8.08 10.76 3.76
CA SER A 39 -7.50 11.70 4.71
C SER A 39 -7.49 13.09 4.12
N THR A 40 -7.44 14.09 4.97
CA THR A 40 -7.15 15.46 4.58
C THR A 40 -5.64 15.70 4.60
N SER A 41 -5.17 16.57 3.71
CA SER A 41 -3.76 16.99 3.64
C SER A 41 -3.67 18.50 3.50
N PHE A 42 -2.55 19.06 3.95
CA PHE A 42 -2.18 20.44 3.70
C PHE A 42 -0.72 20.50 3.25
N GLY A 43 -0.39 21.50 2.45
CA GLY A 43 0.95 21.60 1.90
C GLY A 43 1.21 22.96 1.27
N PHE A 44 2.37 23.06 0.68
CA PHE A 44 2.79 24.23 -0.07
C PHE A 44 3.51 23.79 -1.35
N PHE A 45 3.57 24.71 -2.29
CA PHE A 45 4.27 24.49 -3.55
C PHE A 45 5.10 25.72 -3.90
N VAL A 46 6.17 25.49 -4.64
CA VAL A 46 7.01 26.51 -5.25
C VAL A 46 7.38 26.05 -6.66
N GLY A 47 7.32 26.95 -7.60
CA GLY A 47 7.60 26.62 -8.99
C GLY A 47 8.18 27.79 -9.76
N TYR A 48 8.79 27.45 -10.88
CA TYR A 48 9.29 28.41 -11.86
C TYR A 48 8.69 28.09 -13.22
N ASN A 49 8.11 29.11 -13.86
CA ASN A 49 7.46 29.00 -15.15
C ASN A 49 8.15 29.85 -16.20
N VAL A 50 8.29 29.30 -17.39
CA VAL A 50 8.83 29.99 -18.57
C VAL A 50 7.77 30.04 -19.65
N PRO A 51 7.34 31.22 -20.11
CA PRO A 51 6.41 31.33 -21.21
C PRO A 51 7.12 30.92 -22.52
N TRP A 52 6.44 30.11 -23.33
CA TRP A 52 6.87 29.73 -24.68
C TRP A 52 5.66 29.84 -25.63
N GLU A 53 5.57 30.98 -26.33
CA GLU A 53 4.40 31.34 -27.14
C GLU A 53 3.10 31.34 -26.31
N SER A 54 2.16 30.45 -26.64
CA SER A 54 0.89 30.25 -25.91
C SER A 54 0.98 29.18 -24.79
N LEU A 55 2.16 28.53 -24.69
CA LEU A 55 2.43 27.52 -23.66
C LEU A 55 3.22 28.11 -22.49
N ILE A 56 2.94 27.63 -21.31
CA ILE A 56 3.74 27.89 -20.12
C ILE A 56 4.35 26.57 -19.68
N LEU A 57 5.67 26.48 -19.76
CA LEU A 57 6.43 25.33 -19.27
C LEU A 57 7.04 25.68 -17.92
N GLY A 58 7.09 24.73 -17.01
CA GLY A 58 7.66 24.99 -15.70
C GLY A 58 8.09 23.74 -14.96
N VAL A 59 8.73 23.99 -13.83
CA VAL A 59 9.08 22.99 -12.84
C VAL A 59 8.49 23.40 -11.50
N GLU A 60 8.00 22.45 -10.74
CA GLU A 60 7.33 22.69 -9.48
C GLU A 60 7.72 21.65 -8.44
N ALA A 61 8.11 22.10 -7.25
CA ALA A 61 8.24 21.27 -6.06
C ALA A 61 7.01 21.46 -5.17
N ASN A 62 6.46 20.35 -4.70
CA ASN A 62 5.23 20.35 -3.93
C ASN A 62 5.39 19.44 -2.72
N TYR A 63 5.15 19.96 -1.53
CA TYR A 63 5.18 19.22 -0.28
C TYR A 63 3.80 19.16 0.34
N ASN A 64 3.39 17.96 0.72
CA ASN A 64 2.10 17.69 1.37
C ASN A 64 2.33 16.88 2.64
N ARG A 65 1.82 17.39 3.75
CA ARG A 65 1.66 16.63 4.97
C ARG A 65 0.28 15.99 5.00
N THR A 66 0.25 14.70 5.26
CA THR A 66 -0.95 13.88 5.21
C THR A 66 -0.96 12.85 6.34
N ASN A 67 -2.03 12.11 6.49
CA ASN A 67 -2.15 11.01 7.43
C ASN A 67 -2.99 9.87 6.80
N PHE A 68 -2.54 9.38 5.65
CA PHE A 68 -3.18 8.23 5.01
C PHE A 68 -2.83 6.96 5.78
N LEU A 69 -3.74 6.48 6.62
CA LEU A 69 -3.60 5.21 7.32
C LEU A 69 -4.48 4.15 6.63
N GLY A 70 -3.86 3.23 5.92
CA GLY A 70 -4.49 2.03 5.41
C GLY A 70 -4.22 0.85 6.33
N THR A 71 -5.28 0.15 6.74
CA THR A 71 -5.20 -1.12 7.44
C THR A 71 -5.86 -2.17 6.58
N ALA A 72 -5.18 -3.28 6.37
CA ALA A 72 -5.71 -4.36 5.56
C ALA A 72 -6.96 -4.98 6.21
N PRO A 73 -8.06 -5.17 5.48
CA PRO A 73 -9.12 -6.06 5.93
C PRO A 73 -8.58 -7.48 5.99
N VAL A 74 -8.86 -8.16 7.10
CA VAL A 74 -8.39 -9.53 7.37
C VAL A 74 -9.50 -10.50 6.99
N THR A 75 -9.17 -11.51 6.22
CA THR A 75 -10.03 -12.67 5.98
C THR A 75 -9.27 -13.90 6.45
N PRO A 76 -9.50 -14.37 7.68
CA PRO A 76 -8.86 -15.58 8.18
C PRO A 76 -9.16 -16.75 7.24
N LEU A 77 -8.15 -17.50 6.88
CA LEU A 77 -8.29 -18.68 6.06
C LEU A 77 -8.11 -19.92 6.94
N LEU A 78 -9.19 -20.68 7.05
CA LEU A 78 -9.19 -21.97 7.73
C LEU A 78 -9.30 -23.05 6.67
N LEU A 79 -8.31 -23.91 6.58
CA LEU A 79 -8.29 -25.03 5.66
C LEU A 79 -7.93 -26.32 6.40
N THR A 80 -8.64 -27.37 6.03
CA THR A 80 -8.25 -28.74 6.31
C THR A 80 -7.51 -29.24 5.07
N THR A 81 -6.28 -29.65 5.25
CA THR A 81 -5.43 -30.11 4.15
C THR A 81 -4.79 -31.44 4.47
N SER A 82 -4.43 -32.21 3.47
CA SER A 82 -3.77 -33.51 3.62
C SER A 82 -2.53 -33.57 2.74
N ASP A 83 -1.43 -34.06 3.30
CA ASP A 83 -0.21 -34.36 2.56
C ASP A 83 -0.19 -35.79 1.96
N GLY A 84 -1.33 -36.48 2.02
CA GLY A 84 -1.50 -37.89 1.64
C GLY A 84 -1.19 -38.88 2.77
N SER A 85 -0.59 -38.43 3.86
CA SER A 85 -0.25 -39.22 5.03
C SER A 85 -0.90 -38.70 6.31
N HIS A 86 -1.11 -37.39 6.38
CA HIS A 86 -1.66 -36.70 7.56
C HIS A 86 -2.73 -35.71 7.14
N VAL A 87 -3.65 -35.40 8.04
CA VAL A 87 -4.66 -34.36 7.86
C VAL A 87 -4.31 -33.20 8.80
N ASP A 88 -4.13 -32.01 8.23
CA ASP A 88 -3.76 -30.81 8.97
C ASP A 88 -4.89 -29.80 8.93
N ASN A 89 -5.22 -29.25 10.10
CA ASN A 89 -6.07 -28.06 10.20
C ASN A 89 -5.17 -26.85 10.33
N VAL A 90 -5.22 -25.97 9.33
CA VAL A 90 -4.38 -24.78 9.27
C VAL A 90 -5.25 -23.54 9.29
N ASN A 91 -4.98 -22.63 10.22
CA ASN A 91 -5.56 -21.31 10.26
C ASN A 91 -4.46 -20.27 10.01
N LEU A 92 -4.55 -19.58 8.88
CA LEU A 92 -3.67 -18.49 8.53
C LEU A 92 -4.39 -17.16 8.76
N THR A 93 -3.78 -16.31 9.58
CA THR A 93 -4.23 -14.94 9.82
C THR A 93 -3.06 -13.98 9.64
N GLY A 94 -3.38 -12.72 9.38
CA GLY A 94 -2.35 -11.69 9.27
C GLY A 94 -2.93 -10.31 9.44
N THR A 95 -2.08 -9.35 9.74
CA THR A 95 -2.42 -7.93 9.74
C THR A 95 -1.38 -7.17 8.95
N ALA A 96 -1.79 -6.13 8.25
CA ALA A 96 -0.85 -5.18 7.65
C ALA A 96 -1.44 -3.77 7.70
N SER A 97 -0.58 -2.81 7.97
CA SER A 97 -0.93 -1.40 7.96
C SER A 97 0.19 -0.57 7.36
N MET A 98 -0.18 0.48 6.64
CA MET A 98 0.72 1.48 6.10
C MET A 98 0.16 2.87 6.38
N ARG A 99 0.97 3.73 6.98
CA ARG A 99 0.64 5.13 7.20
C ARG A 99 1.60 6.00 6.40
N ILE A 100 1.08 6.78 5.45
CA ILE A 100 1.87 7.77 4.70
C ILE A 100 1.67 9.12 5.37
N THR A 101 2.77 9.75 5.78
CA THR A 101 2.77 11.01 6.56
C THR A 101 3.16 12.22 5.74
N ASP A 102 4.07 12.07 4.80
CA ASP A 102 4.62 13.15 4.02
C ASP A 102 4.79 12.72 2.57
N ILE A 103 4.50 13.61 1.64
CA ILE A 103 4.71 13.39 0.21
C ILE A 103 5.37 14.65 -0.37
N LEU A 104 6.56 14.49 -0.93
CA LEU A 104 7.25 15.49 -1.72
C LEU A 104 7.21 15.06 -3.18
N THR A 105 6.80 15.97 -4.07
CA THR A 105 6.83 15.74 -5.52
C THR A 105 7.67 16.81 -6.21
N LEU A 106 8.45 16.40 -7.21
CA LEU A 106 9.14 17.27 -8.14
C LEU A 106 8.59 17.00 -9.53
N ARG A 107 7.98 18.01 -10.16
CA ARG A 107 7.16 17.83 -11.36
C ARG A 107 7.55 18.81 -12.46
N GLY A 108 7.56 18.33 -13.69
CA GLY A 108 7.43 19.17 -14.87
C GLY A 108 5.97 19.57 -15.07
N ARG A 109 5.73 20.75 -15.57
CA ARG A 109 4.41 21.34 -15.80
C ARG A 109 4.34 21.91 -17.21
N ALA A 110 3.20 21.68 -17.87
CA ALA A 110 2.86 22.32 -19.15
C ALA A 110 1.41 22.84 -19.07
N GLY A 111 1.20 24.11 -19.38
CA GLY A 111 -0.10 24.77 -19.34
C GLY A 111 -0.36 25.63 -20.57
N TRP A 112 -1.64 25.96 -20.81
CA TRP A 112 -2.07 26.84 -21.90
C TRP A 112 -2.76 28.06 -21.33
N GLU A 113 -2.33 29.23 -21.75
CA GLU A 113 -2.96 30.48 -21.33
C GLU A 113 -4.23 30.75 -22.16
N VAL A 114 -5.38 30.82 -21.48
CA VAL A 114 -6.68 31.13 -22.07
C VAL A 114 -7.32 32.27 -21.28
N GLY A 115 -6.96 33.49 -21.60
CA GLY A 115 -7.38 34.66 -20.85
C GLY A 115 -6.88 34.62 -19.39
N ASN A 116 -7.81 34.62 -18.43
CA ASN A 116 -7.46 34.54 -17.00
C ASN A 116 -7.32 33.10 -16.49
N LEU A 117 -7.48 32.10 -17.37
CA LEU A 117 -7.45 30.68 -17.03
C LEU A 117 -6.16 30.06 -17.55
N LEU A 118 -5.60 29.16 -16.77
CA LEU A 118 -4.44 28.35 -17.13
C LEU A 118 -4.71 26.87 -16.80
N PRO A 119 -5.34 26.12 -17.72
CA PRO A 119 -5.33 24.67 -17.60
C PRO A 119 -3.90 24.14 -17.79
N TYR A 120 -3.54 23.11 -17.01
CA TYR A 120 -2.20 22.53 -17.05
C TYR A 120 -2.20 21.05 -16.71
N VAL A 121 -1.14 20.37 -17.12
CA VAL A 121 -0.83 19.00 -16.74
C VAL A 121 0.55 18.95 -16.09
N THR A 122 0.75 17.96 -15.23
CA THR A 122 2.02 17.75 -14.53
C THR A 122 2.43 16.29 -14.58
N VAL A 123 3.73 16.05 -14.68
CA VAL A 123 4.35 14.73 -14.56
C VAL A 123 5.67 14.85 -13.79
N GLY A 124 5.96 13.89 -12.91
CA GLY A 124 7.18 13.96 -12.12
C GLY A 124 7.42 12.77 -11.25
N VAL A 125 8.31 12.94 -10.29
CA VAL A 125 8.71 11.94 -9.31
C VAL A 125 8.19 12.33 -7.93
N ALA A 126 7.94 11.31 -7.11
CA ALA A 126 7.46 11.48 -5.76
C ALA A 126 8.34 10.74 -4.76
N VAL A 127 8.52 11.33 -3.59
CA VAL A 127 9.13 10.72 -2.42
C VAL A 127 8.12 10.82 -1.29
N GLY A 128 7.71 9.67 -0.75
CA GLY A 128 6.83 9.59 0.42
C GLY A 128 7.58 9.14 1.66
N ARG A 129 7.08 9.48 2.83
CA ARG A 129 7.51 8.91 4.10
C ARG A 129 6.38 8.09 4.69
N ALA A 130 6.67 6.85 5.08
CA ALA A 130 5.66 5.95 5.59
C ALA A 130 6.14 5.14 6.79
N ASP A 131 5.18 4.80 7.66
CA ASP A 131 5.32 3.80 8.71
C ASP A 131 4.57 2.55 8.28
N LEU A 132 5.22 1.40 8.39
CA LEU A 132 4.68 0.10 8.01
C LEU A 132 4.71 -0.84 9.21
N ALA A 133 3.66 -1.65 9.34
CA ALA A 133 3.64 -2.77 10.27
C ALA A 133 2.88 -3.93 9.63
N ARG A 134 3.37 -5.15 9.85
CA ARG A 134 2.71 -6.37 9.38
C ARG A 134 2.97 -7.52 10.34
N THR A 135 2.02 -8.43 10.44
CA THR A 135 2.14 -9.68 11.18
C THR A 135 1.56 -10.81 10.35
N ALA A 136 2.13 -11.98 10.49
CA ALA A 136 1.56 -13.23 9.96
C ALA A 136 1.55 -14.26 11.08
N THR A 137 0.45 -14.98 11.22
CA THR A 137 0.30 -16.03 12.22
C THR A 137 -0.33 -17.26 11.56
N VAL A 138 0.35 -18.38 11.67
CA VAL A 138 -0.10 -19.69 11.22
C VAL A 138 -0.27 -20.54 12.47
N VAL A 139 -1.48 -20.99 12.75
CA VAL A 139 -1.75 -21.92 13.84
C VAL A 139 -2.50 -23.12 13.29
N GLY A 140 -2.27 -24.28 13.88
CA GLY A 140 -2.94 -25.47 13.43
C GLY A 140 -2.73 -26.66 14.32
N GLN A 141 -3.24 -27.78 13.85
CA GLN A 141 -3.11 -29.09 14.46
C GLN A 141 -2.79 -30.09 13.38
N GLN A 142 -1.76 -30.87 13.59
CA GLN A 142 -1.37 -31.99 12.75
C GLN A 142 -1.94 -33.27 13.33
N ASP A 143 -2.67 -34.04 12.52
CA ASP A 143 -3.09 -35.37 12.89
C ASP A 143 -1.93 -36.36 12.66
N PRO A 144 -1.40 -37.01 13.70
CA PRO A 144 -0.31 -37.98 13.55
C PRO A 144 -0.75 -39.33 13.00
N THR A 145 -2.07 -39.56 12.79
CA THR A 145 -2.57 -40.82 12.24
C THR A 145 -2.59 -40.78 10.72
N PRO A 146 -2.08 -41.84 10.02
CA PRO A 146 -2.17 -41.90 8.58
C PRO A 146 -3.63 -41.93 8.10
N ALA A 147 -3.95 -41.16 7.08
CA ALA A 147 -5.26 -41.22 6.44
C ALA A 147 -5.68 -42.65 6.13
N PRO A 148 -6.95 -43.09 6.42
CA PRO A 148 -8.07 -42.51 5.68
C PRO A 148 -9.19 -41.89 6.52
N ASP A 149 -8.94 -41.39 7.70
CA ASP A 149 -10.02 -40.70 8.45
C ASP A 149 -10.07 -39.21 8.04
N PRO A 150 -11.13 -38.78 7.32
CA PRO A 150 -11.27 -37.38 6.90
C PRO A 150 -11.76 -36.46 8.03
N LEU A 151 -11.95 -36.98 9.23
CA LEU A 151 -12.36 -36.18 10.36
C LEU A 151 -11.14 -35.66 11.10
N ALA A 152 -10.91 -34.38 10.85
CA ALA A 152 -9.95 -33.56 11.54
C ALA A 152 -9.74 -33.92 13.01
N CYS A 153 -8.50 -34.05 13.39
CA CYS A 153 -7.97 -34.02 14.75
C CYS A 153 -8.98 -34.22 15.88
N ASP A 154 -9.19 -35.41 16.29
CA ASP A 154 -9.92 -35.70 17.55
C ASP A 154 -8.94 -35.54 18.73
N PRO A 155 -9.11 -34.55 19.59
CA PRO A 155 -8.27 -34.39 20.77
C PRO A 155 -8.36 -35.57 21.76
N ALA A 156 -9.37 -36.47 21.61
CA ALA A 156 -9.52 -37.67 22.36
C ALA A 156 -8.88 -38.91 21.69
N ALA A 157 -8.38 -38.78 20.48
CA ALA A 157 -7.71 -39.88 19.77
C ALA A 157 -6.34 -40.19 20.40
N ALA A 158 -5.86 -41.40 20.18
CA ALA A 158 -4.53 -41.83 20.59
C ALA A 158 -3.75 -42.30 19.33
N PRO A 159 -2.71 -41.60 18.92
CA PRO A 159 -2.05 -40.44 19.54
C PRO A 159 -2.83 -39.12 19.37
N PRO A 160 -2.71 -38.17 20.31
CA PRO A 160 -3.39 -36.89 20.23
C PRO A 160 -2.81 -36.03 19.13
N CYS A 161 -3.61 -35.11 18.60
CA CYS A 161 -3.16 -34.11 17.62
C CYS A 161 -2.00 -33.26 18.14
N ILE A 162 -1.06 -32.94 17.26
CA ILE A 162 0.10 -32.12 17.59
C ILE A 162 -0.19 -30.67 17.21
N PRO A 163 -0.36 -29.76 18.20
CA PRO A 163 -0.57 -28.35 17.89
C PRO A 163 0.73 -27.70 17.41
N PHE A 164 0.62 -26.78 16.46
CA PHE A 164 1.71 -25.93 16.04
C PHE A 164 1.26 -24.46 15.94
N ALA A 165 2.20 -23.54 16.15
CA ALA A 165 1.98 -22.12 16.02
C ALA A 165 3.25 -21.42 15.57
N TYR A 166 3.15 -20.65 14.51
CA TYR A 166 4.21 -19.80 13.97
C TYR A 166 3.68 -18.38 13.88
N SER A 167 4.48 -17.39 14.31
CA SER A 167 4.10 -15.99 14.23
C SER A 167 5.32 -15.13 14.00
N GLU A 168 5.26 -14.30 12.98
CA GLU A 168 6.31 -13.32 12.68
C GLU A 168 5.69 -11.93 12.49
N ALA A 169 6.44 -10.90 12.89
CA ALA A 169 6.01 -9.51 12.81
C ALA A 169 7.16 -8.61 12.40
N ASP A 170 6.89 -7.73 11.43
CA ASP A 170 7.78 -6.69 10.99
C ASP A 170 7.21 -5.30 11.24
N LYS A 171 8.08 -4.37 11.66
CA LYS A 171 7.73 -2.97 11.78
C LYS A 171 8.86 -2.10 11.25
N ARG A 172 8.51 -1.10 10.42
CA ARG A 172 9.45 -0.12 9.89
C ARG A 172 8.82 1.27 9.96
N THR A 173 9.50 2.18 10.65
CA THR A 173 9.06 3.57 10.79
C THR A 173 9.93 4.50 9.94
N GLY A 174 9.31 5.51 9.33
CA GLY A 174 10.00 6.51 8.52
C GLY A 174 10.63 5.95 7.24
N ALA A 175 10.08 4.89 6.67
CA ALA A 175 10.54 4.35 5.39
C ALA A 175 10.28 5.36 4.26
N PHE A 176 11.23 5.48 3.34
CA PHE A 176 11.05 6.28 2.14
C PHE A 176 10.41 5.43 1.04
N LEU A 177 9.35 5.97 0.45
CA LEU A 177 8.67 5.44 -0.74
C LEU A 177 9.10 6.29 -1.93
N PHE A 178 9.43 5.65 -3.04
CA PHE A 178 9.69 6.34 -4.31
C PHE A 178 8.57 6.03 -5.29
N GLY A 179 8.22 7.00 -6.13
CA GLY A 179 7.11 6.83 -7.05
C GLY A 179 7.07 7.88 -8.14
N TRP A 180 6.02 7.77 -8.97
CA TRP A 180 5.71 8.70 -10.05
C TRP A 180 4.46 9.48 -9.71
N ALA A 181 4.44 10.75 -10.08
CA ALA A 181 3.29 11.64 -9.93
C ALA A 181 2.78 12.07 -11.31
N LEU A 182 1.48 12.00 -11.49
CA LEU A 182 0.77 12.51 -12.67
C LEU A 182 -0.40 13.35 -12.16
N GLY A 183 -0.59 14.53 -12.75
CA GLY A 183 -1.66 15.41 -12.33
C GLY A 183 -2.09 16.38 -13.41
N GLY A 184 -3.11 17.13 -13.08
CA GLY A 184 -3.59 18.23 -13.89
C GLY A 184 -4.52 19.13 -13.10
N GLY A 185 -4.66 20.36 -13.56
CA GLY A 185 -5.44 21.34 -12.83
C GLY A 185 -5.75 22.57 -13.66
N LEU A 186 -6.36 23.50 -12.96
CA LEU A 186 -6.74 24.79 -13.49
C LEU A 186 -6.28 25.88 -12.53
N GLU A 187 -5.63 26.90 -13.04
CA GLU A 187 -5.35 28.14 -12.32
C GLU A 187 -6.23 29.28 -12.88
N VAL A 188 -6.67 30.13 -11.98
CA VAL A 188 -7.47 31.32 -12.30
C VAL A 188 -6.82 32.52 -11.66
N MET A 189 -6.40 33.50 -12.48
CA MET A 189 -5.90 34.78 -11.99
C MET A 189 -7.05 35.60 -11.43
N VAL A 190 -7.02 35.86 -10.13
CA VAL A 190 -8.05 36.67 -9.44
C VAL A 190 -7.58 38.10 -9.18
N MET A 191 -6.25 38.32 -9.14
CA MET A 191 -5.59 39.62 -9.02
C MET A 191 -4.30 39.58 -9.88
N PRO A 192 -3.65 40.70 -10.17
CA PRO A 192 -2.45 40.74 -11.03
C PRO A 192 -1.33 39.80 -10.63
N HIS A 193 -1.25 39.45 -9.35
CA HIS A 193 -0.20 38.57 -8.79
C HIS A 193 -0.75 37.39 -7.99
N VAL A 194 -2.10 37.25 -7.87
CA VAL A 194 -2.70 36.21 -7.06
C VAL A 194 -3.57 35.30 -7.93
N PHE A 195 -3.33 34.00 -7.83
CA PHE A 195 -4.14 33.00 -8.51
C PHE A 195 -4.74 31.99 -7.52
N LEU A 196 -5.89 31.45 -7.88
CA LEU A 196 -6.48 30.26 -7.26
C LEU A 196 -6.18 29.06 -8.13
N ARG A 197 -5.96 27.90 -7.51
CA ARG A 197 -5.65 26.63 -8.16
C ARG A 197 -6.61 25.56 -7.68
N ALA A 198 -7.12 24.75 -8.62
CA ALA A 198 -7.74 23.46 -8.37
C ALA A 198 -6.96 22.40 -9.11
N GLU A 199 -6.55 21.34 -8.43
CA GLU A 199 -5.65 20.32 -8.98
C GLU A 199 -6.07 18.92 -8.54
N TYR A 200 -5.94 17.94 -9.44
CA TYR A 200 -5.99 16.53 -9.14
C TYR A 200 -4.64 15.89 -9.44
N GLU A 201 -4.14 15.08 -8.51
CA GLU A 201 -2.87 14.37 -8.63
C GLU A 201 -3.02 12.92 -8.21
N ALA A 202 -2.43 12.02 -8.98
CA ALA A 202 -2.24 10.62 -8.66
C ALA A 202 -0.76 10.33 -8.47
N VAL A 203 -0.39 9.76 -7.32
CA VAL A 203 0.97 9.32 -7.01
C VAL A 203 0.97 7.82 -6.86
N ALA A 204 1.74 7.13 -7.72
CA ALA A 204 1.94 5.69 -7.67
C ALA A 204 3.32 5.40 -7.08
N PHE A 205 3.35 4.80 -5.88
CA PHE A 205 4.57 4.41 -5.20
C PHE A 205 5.01 3.01 -5.62
N SER A 206 6.32 2.81 -5.71
CA SER A 206 6.91 1.48 -5.87
C SER A 206 6.59 0.60 -4.67
N PRO A 207 6.36 -0.71 -4.88
CA PRO A 207 6.03 -1.62 -3.79
C PRO A 207 7.13 -1.67 -2.73
N ILE A 208 6.72 -1.71 -1.46
CA ILE A 208 7.59 -2.01 -0.32
C ILE A 208 6.93 -3.11 0.51
N TRP A 209 7.67 -4.18 0.84
CA TRP A 209 7.13 -5.39 1.47
C TRP A 209 5.90 -5.94 0.74
N ASN A 210 5.93 -5.92 -0.60
CA ASN A 210 4.81 -6.32 -1.45
C ASN A 210 3.50 -5.52 -1.25
N ILE A 211 3.57 -4.36 -0.58
CA ILE A 211 2.45 -3.43 -0.43
C ILE A 211 2.54 -2.38 -1.53
N THR A 212 1.48 -2.27 -2.33
CA THR A 212 1.37 -1.24 -3.37
C THR A 212 0.47 -0.11 -2.90
N ALA A 213 0.91 1.14 -3.06
CA ALA A 213 0.14 2.31 -2.70
C ALA A 213 -0.02 3.27 -3.89
N ILE A 214 -1.27 3.58 -4.21
CA ILE A 214 -1.64 4.67 -5.13
C ILE A 214 -2.42 5.68 -4.31
N VAL A 215 -1.94 6.92 -4.26
CA VAL A 215 -2.57 8.04 -3.56
C VAL A 215 -3.15 8.98 -4.59
N GLN A 216 -4.45 9.23 -4.50
CA GLN A 216 -5.17 10.17 -5.35
C GLN A 216 -5.61 11.35 -4.48
N THR A 217 -5.35 12.57 -4.95
CA THR A 217 -5.58 13.79 -4.16
C THR A 217 -6.24 14.85 -5.02
N GLY A 218 -7.38 15.36 -4.58
CA GLY A 218 -7.97 16.62 -5.06
C GLY A 218 -7.55 17.76 -4.14
N ARG A 219 -7.05 18.85 -4.69
CA ARG A 219 -6.54 20.00 -3.94
C ARG A 219 -7.10 21.31 -4.44
N VAL A 220 -7.26 22.25 -3.51
CA VAL A 220 -7.45 23.66 -3.82
C VAL A 220 -6.35 24.46 -3.13
N GLY A 221 -5.89 25.52 -3.75
CA GLY A 221 -4.82 26.32 -3.21
C GLY A 221 -4.82 27.72 -3.79
N MET A 222 -3.98 28.56 -3.21
CA MET A 222 -3.74 29.93 -3.64
C MET A 222 -2.23 30.12 -3.83
N GLY A 223 -1.84 30.87 -4.85
CA GLY A 223 -0.46 31.20 -5.11
C GLY A 223 -0.26 32.66 -5.44
N TYR A 224 0.99 33.09 -5.30
CA TYR A 224 1.45 34.42 -5.66
C TYR A 224 2.51 34.31 -6.79
N LYS A 225 2.34 35.13 -7.83
CA LYS A 225 3.25 35.20 -8.98
C LYS A 225 4.10 36.46 -8.87
N PHE A 226 5.41 36.29 -8.88
CA PHE A 226 6.39 37.39 -8.88
C PHE A 226 6.67 37.91 -10.28
#